data_320c5ec020fa7f5e08750bbb89b8d865
#
_entry.id   320c5ec020fa7f5e08750bbb89b8d865
#
_cell.length_a   1.000
_cell.length_b   1.000
_cell.length_c   1.000
_cell.angle_alpha   90.00
_cell.angle_beta   90.00
_cell.angle_gamma   90.00
#
_symmetry.space_group_name_H-M   'P 1'
#
loop_
_entity.id
_entity.type
_entity.pdbx_description
1 polymer ?
#
loop_
_entity_poly.entity_id
_entity_poly.type
_entity_poly.pdbx_seq_one_letter_code
_entity_poly.pdbx_strand_id
1 'polypeptide(L)'
;MAVKRFLGAAWASVHGPADPTRLLTWVLEARFAGLLAGPAPRAMDWAGLAACARDLPVRFAAVRVGSAFAERSATAGLASSQGGEQQLAMQAVQHAVGIARTLGCPRVVLEPGVVPLLGEIEAEDLGEPNYQWTHERAHALLARRKVGRNAALDRACRAVHALARGFPEIRFSLTAGRSLRGVADRQSLQDLFEDLGQLELGYWHDAAVAARREQVLGEPQGEWLETFGNRLSGMTLGDASPDGMYLPPGAGGVDYGLCRSYLPQAGAPLPVALDLDPAVPSGELPGMLACLDKHGL
;
A
#
# COMPACT_ATOMS: atom_id res chain seq x y z
N MET A 1 22.00 -10.92 -1.57
CA MET A 1 21.50 -10.66 -0.19
C MET A 1 20.08 -11.21 -0.08
N ALA A 2 19.73 -11.81 1.06
CA ALA A 2 18.36 -12.27 1.28
C ALA A 2 17.41 -11.05 1.40
N VAL A 3 16.25 -11.15 0.77
CA VAL A 3 15.19 -10.14 0.87
C VAL A 3 14.65 -10.12 2.30
N LYS A 4 14.45 -8.93 2.87
CA LYS A 4 13.81 -8.79 4.18
C LYS A 4 12.31 -8.70 3.99
N ARG A 5 11.61 -9.76 4.39
CA ARG A 5 10.15 -9.83 4.34
C ARG A 5 9.53 -9.27 5.61
N PHE A 6 8.40 -8.61 5.44
CA PHE A 6 7.56 -8.11 6.51
C PHE A 6 6.15 -8.66 6.35
N LEU A 7 5.42 -8.77 7.44
CA LEU A 7 4.04 -9.26 7.41
C LEU A 7 3.07 -8.08 7.61
N GLY A 8 1.99 -8.05 6.86
CA GLY A 8 0.95 -7.04 7.01
C GLY A 8 0.25 -7.13 8.37
N ALA A 9 0.15 -6.01 9.08
CA ALA A 9 -0.44 -5.96 10.41
C ALA A 9 -1.94 -6.33 10.41
N ALA A 10 -2.66 -6.06 9.31
CA ALA A 10 -4.07 -6.41 9.20
C ALA A 10 -4.28 -7.93 9.35
N TRP A 11 -3.56 -8.73 8.56
CA TRP A 11 -3.61 -10.19 8.62
C TRP A 11 -3.01 -10.71 9.93
N ALA A 12 -1.86 -10.18 10.36
CA ALA A 12 -1.21 -10.58 11.60
C ALA A 12 -2.09 -10.33 12.84
N SER A 13 -2.92 -9.29 12.83
CA SER A 13 -3.83 -8.99 13.94
C SER A 13 -4.91 -10.05 14.14
N VAL A 14 -5.35 -10.71 13.06
CA VAL A 14 -6.40 -11.73 13.12
C VAL A 14 -5.83 -13.09 13.49
N HIS A 15 -4.69 -13.45 12.92
CA HIS A 15 -4.14 -14.81 13.01
C HIS A 15 -3.02 -14.96 14.07
N GLY A 16 -2.37 -13.86 14.43
CA GLY A 16 -1.31 -13.86 15.43
C GLY A 16 -1.81 -13.69 16.87
N PRO A 17 -0.92 -13.94 17.85
CA PRO A 17 -1.21 -13.69 19.28
C PRO A 17 -1.57 -12.23 19.55
N ALA A 18 -2.40 -11.98 20.59
CA ALA A 18 -2.76 -10.62 21.00
C ALA A 18 -1.65 -9.91 21.79
N ASP A 19 -0.85 -10.67 22.51
CA ASP A 19 0.27 -10.17 23.32
C ASP A 19 1.40 -9.68 22.40
N PRO A 20 1.92 -8.44 22.58
CA PRO A 20 2.95 -7.87 21.73
C PRO A 20 4.23 -8.70 21.61
N THR A 21 4.73 -9.24 22.72
CA THR A 21 5.97 -10.06 22.73
C THR A 21 5.76 -11.35 21.95
N ARG A 22 4.65 -12.04 22.23
CA ARG A 22 4.30 -13.29 21.53
C ARG A 22 4.05 -13.06 20.05
N LEU A 23 3.43 -11.94 19.68
CA LEU A 23 3.20 -11.59 18.28
C LEU A 23 4.53 -11.39 17.54
N LEU A 24 5.45 -10.61 18.09
CA LEU A 24 6.74 -10.37 17.45
C LEU A 24 7.60 -11.64 17.39
N THR A 25 7.55 -12.49 18.42
CA THR A 25 8.21 -13.81 18.40
C THR A 25 7.63 -14.69 17.30
N TRP A 26 6.31 -14.79 17.19
CA TRP A 26 5.62 -15.53 16.14
C TRP A 26 5.96 -15.02 14.73
N VAL A 27 6.05 -13.70 14.54
CA VAL A 27 6.47 -13.08 13.27
C VAL A 27 7.89 -13.51 12.88
N LEU A 28 8.82 -13.56 13.86
CA LEU A 28 10.20 -14.02 13.63
C LEU A 28 10.27 -15.53 13.33
N GLU A 29 9.53 -16.35 14.06
CA GLU A 29 9.42 -17.80 13.83
C GLU A 29 8.85 -18.10 12.43
N ALA A 30 7.92 -17.27 11.97
CA ALA A 30 7.38 -17.32 10.62
C ALA A 30 8.33 -16.75 9.55
N ARG A 31 9.61 -16.47 9.89
CA ARG A 31 10.67 -16.01 8.97
C ARG A 31 10.46 -14.59 8.40
N PHE A 32 9.69 -13.74 9.08
CA PHE A 32 9.58 -12.32 8.76
C PHE A 32 10.54 -11.48 9.61
N ALA A 33 11.04 -10.40 9.03
CA ALA A 33 11.90 -9.44 9.74
C ALA A 33 11.10 -8.46 10.61
N GLY A 34 9.76 -8.49 10.53
CA GLY A 34 8.86 -7.64 11.28
C GLY A 34 7.54 -7.37 10.57
N LEU A 35 6.95 -6.19 10.80
CA LEU A 35 5.61 -5.86 10.35
C LEU A 35 5.60 -4.64 9.39
N LEU A 36 4.66 -4.66 8.44
CA LEU A 36 4.11 -3.48 7.80
C LEU A 36 2.96 -2.99 8.68
N ALA A 37 3.15 -1.87 9.38
CA ALA A 37 2.15 -1.32 10.26
C ALA A 37 1.03 -0.61 9.49
N GLY A 38 -0.17 -0.58 10.07
CA GLY A 38 -1.34 0.07 9.49
C GLY A 38 -2.60 -0.27 10.27
N PRO A 39 -3.77 0.23 9.85
CA PRO A 39 -5.04 -0.17 10.42
C PRO A 39 -5.27 -1.67 10.30
N ALA A 40 -5.83 -2.25 11.34
CA ALA A 40 -6.02 -3.68 11.44
C ALA A 40 -7.42 -3.98 12.04
N PRO A 41 -8.05 -5.13 11.69
CA PRO A 41 -9.36 -5.52 12.22
C PRO A 41 -9.37 -5.62 13.75
N ARG A 42 -8.29 -6.13 14.34
CA ARG A 42 -8.08 -6.07 15.79
C ARG A 42 -7.10 -4.94 16.12
N ALA A 43 -7.46 -4.10 17.10
CA ALA A 43 -6.60 -3.03 17.56
C ALA A 43 -5.20 -3.54 17.96
N MET A 44 -4.17 -2.84 17.48
CA MET A 44 -2.78 -3.17 17.74
C MET A 44 -2.22 -2.22 18.82
N ASP A 45 -1.56 -2.79 19.81
CA ASP A 45 -0.80 -2.01 20.81
C ASP A 45 0.57 -1.60 20.22
N TRP A 46 0.59 -0.52 19.45
CA TRP A 46 1.82 -0.02 18.82
C TRP A 46 2.90 0.37 19.84
N ALA A 47 2.50 0.87 21.01
CA ALA A 47 3.45 1.25 22.06
C ALA A 47 4.09 0.00 22.69
N GLY A 48 3.29 -1.02 23.00
CA GLY A 48 3.78 -2.31 23.49
C GLY A 48 4.67 -3.00 22.46
N LEU A 49 4.29 -3.00 21.17
CA LEU A 49 5.12 -3.56 20.09
C LEU A 49 6.45 -2.82 19.96
N ALA A 50 6.46 -1.49 20.03
CA ALA A 50 7.68 -0.70 20.00
C ALA A 50 8.60 -0.98 21.21
N ALA A 51 8.01 -1.19 22.40
CA ALA A 51 8.76 -1.54 23.60
C ALA A 51 9.44 -2.92 23.45
N CYS A 52 8.67 -3.93 23.02
CA CYS A 52 9.18 -5.30 22.81
C CYS A 52 10.22 -5.38 21.69
N ALA A 53 10.07 -4.58 20.63
CA ALA A 53 10.99 -4.56 19.49
C ALA A 53 12.41 -4.07 19.86
N ARG A 54 12.60 -3.43 21.02
CA ARG A 54 13.93 -3.02 21.49
C ARG A 54 14.82 -4.21 21.85
N ASP A 55 14.20 -5.29 22.32
CA ASP A 55 14.90 -6.49 22.80
C ASP A 55 14.89 -7.62 21.77
N LEU A 56 14.22 -7.43 20.63
CA LEU A 56 14.08 -8.42 19.56
C LEU A 56 14.67 -7.88 18.23
N PRO A 57 15.20 -8.76 17.37
CA PRO A 57 15.72 -8.37 16.06
C PRO A 57 14.60 -8.06 15.03
N VAL A 58 13.56 -7.37 15.48
CA VAL A 58 12.37 -6.99 14.70
C VAL A 58 12.48 -5.56 14.22
N ARG A 59 11.90 -5.29 13.05
CA ARG A 59 11.81 -3.97 12.45
C ARG A 59 10.39 -3.72 11.93
N PHE A 60 10.10 -2.45 11.62
CA PHE A 60 8.87 -2.06 10.95
C PHE A 60 9.20 -1.54 9.55
N ALA A 61 8.52 -2.05 8.53
CA ALA A 61 8.79 -1.71 7.13
C ALA A 61 8.41 -0.28 6.80
N ALA A 62 7.19 0.05 7.14
CA ALA A 62 6.52 1.33 6.96
C ALA A 62 5.26 1.37 7.80
N VAL A 63 4.61 2.55 7.86
CA VAL A 63 3.23 2.69 8.34
C VAL A 63 2.33 3.06 7.17
N ARG A 64 1.35 2.22 6.84
CA ARG A 64 0.36 2.49 5.80
C ARG A 64 -0.77 3.34 6.38
N VAL A 65 -1.15 4.40 5.67
CA VAL A 65 -2.31 5.22 6.03
C VAL A 65 -3.57 4.59 5.45
N GLY A 66 -4.50 4.23 6.30
CA GLY A 66 -5.70 3.50 5.89
C GLY A 66 -5.44 2.00 5.67
N SER A 67 -6.53 1.25 5.65
CA SER A 67 -6.51 -0.18 5.38
C SER A 67 -6.63 -0.45 3.88
N ALA A 68 -5.86 -1.40 3.39
CA ALA A 68 -6.04 -1.94 2.04
C ALA A 68 -7.39 -2.65 1.86
N PHE A 69 -8.07 -2.96 2.98
CA PHE A 69 -9.32 -3.72 3.04
C PHE A 69 -10.54 -2.86 3.40
N ALA A 70 -10.36 -1.54 3.57
CA ALA A 70 -11.47 -0.63 3.80
C ALA A 70 -12.20 -0.31 2.51
N GLU A 71 -13.52 -0.19 2.56
CA GLU A 71 -14.35 0.22 1.43
C GLU A 71 -13.94 1.58 0.86
N ARG A 72 -13.41 2.46 1.70
CA ARG A 72 -12.93 3.78 1.30
C ARG A 72 -11.55 4.07 1.88
N SER A 73 -10.64 4.54 1.04
CA SER A 73 -9.32 4.97 1.49
C SER A 73 -9.42 6.12 2.51
N ALA A 74 -8.68 6.00 3.61
CA ALA A 74 -8.60 7.04 4.64
C ALA A 74 -8.00 8.36 4.11
N THR A 75 -7.27 8.31 3.01
CA THR A 75 -6.66 9.47 2.34
C THR A 75 -7.48 9.98 1.15
N ALA A 76 -8.65 9.39 0.88
CA ALA A 76 -9.51 9.79 -0.24
C ALA A 76 -9.75 11.32 -0.30
N GLY A 77 -9.93 11.95 0.85
CA GLY A 77 -10.17 13.38 0.99
C GLY A 77 -8.99 14.30 0.69
N LEU A 78 -7.75 13.81 0.55
CA LEU A 78 -6.59 14.68 0.26
C LEU A 78 -6.78 15.47 -1.03
N ALA A 79 -7.48 14.91 -2.01
CA ALA A 79 -7.81 15.55 -3.28
C ALA A 79 -9.20 16.22 -3.30
N SER A 80 -9.93 16.26 -2.18
CA SER A 80 -11.27 16.84 -2.10
C SER A 80 -11.24 18.36 -2.15
N SER A 81 -12.30 18.95 -2.72
CA SER A 81 -12.59 20.38 -2.62
C SER A 81 -13.34 20.76 -1.32
N GLN A 82 -13.78 19.77 -0.55
CA GLN A 82 -14.47 19.97 0.72
C GLN A 82 -13.46 19.99 1.86
N GLY A 83 -13.31 21.13 2.55
CA GLY A 83 -12.31 21.32 3.62
C GLY A 83 -12.44 20.31 4.75
N GLY A 84 -13.66 19.90 5.13
CA GLY A 84 -13.88 18.87 6.14
C GLY A 84 -13.33 17.50 5.76
N GLU A 85 -13.53 17.05 4.51
CA GLU A 85 -12.96 15.78 4.03
C GLU A 85 -11.43 15.84 3.96
N GLN A 86 -10.89 16.97 3.49
CA GLN A 86 -9.45 17.17 3.46
C GLN A 86 -8.85 17.14 4.86
N GLN A 87 -9.49 17.79 5.83
CA GLN A 87 -9.04 17.78 7.23
C GLN A 87 -9.03 16.38 7.83
N LEU A 88 -10.08 15.58 7.60
CA LEU A 88 -10.13 14.19 8.06
C LEU A 88 -9.00 13.34 7.45
N ALA A 89 -8.74 13.50 6.16
CA ALA A 89 -7.64 12.79 5.50
C ALA A 89 -6.27 13.22 6.05
N MET A 90 -6.07 14.51 6.29
CA MET A 90 -4.85 15.02 6.92
C MET A 90 -4.66 14.45 8.34
N GLN A 91 -5.73 14.37 9.14
CA GLN A 91 -5.70 13.76 10.48
C GLN A 91 -5.33 12.28 10.43
N ALA A 92 -5.84 11.52 9.43
CA ALA A 92 -5.47 10.13 9.25
C ALA A 92 -3.96 9.97 8.97
N VAL A 93 -3.38 10.84 8.14
CA VAL A 93 -1.93 10.84 7.90
C VAL A 93 -1.15 11.23 9.17
N GLN A 94 -1.60 12.24 9.90
CA GLN A 94 -0.98 12.67 11.17
C GLN A 94 -0.99 11.53 12.21
N HIS A 95 -2.08 10.78 12.29
CA HIS A 95 -2.16 9.59 13.14
C HIS A 95 -1.13 8.53 12.75
N ALA A 96 -1.00 8.23 11.46
CA ALA A 96 0.02 7.30 10.95
C ALA A 96 1.46 7.79 11.22
N VAL A 97 1.71 9.09 11.12
CA VAL A 97 2.99 9.70 11.53
C VAL A 97 3.24 9.49 13.03
N GLY A 98 2.23 9.62 13.88
CA GLY A 98 2.33 9.32 15.32
C GLY A 98 2.74 7.87 15.57
N ILE A 99 2.12 6.92 14.87
CA ILE A 99 2.51 5.49 14.92
C ILE A 99 3.95 5.31 14.44
N ALA A 100 4.32 5.93 13.32
CA ALA A 100 5.67 5.83 12.76
C ALA A 100 6.74 6.29 13.75
N ARG A 101 6.50 7.40 14.44
CA ARG A 101 7.37 7.91 15.53
C ARG A 101 7.46 6.91 16.68
N THR A 102 6.34 6.38 17.14
CA THR A 102 6.28 5.37 18.22
C THR A 102 7.11 4.13 17.87
N LEU A 103 7.02 3.66 16.62
CA LEU A 103 7.70 2.47 16.11
C LEU A 103 9.17 2.74 15.71
N GLY A 104 9.64 3.98 15.73
CA GLY A 104 10.96 4.34 15.18
C GLY A 104 11.10 4.04 13.68
N CYS A 105 9.99 4.06 12.95
CA CYS A 105 9.94 3.76 11.50
C CYS A 105 9.68 5.06 10.72
N PRO A 106 10.67 5.66 10.05
CA PRO A 106 10.52 6.97 9.43
C PRO A 106 9.81 6.94 8.07
N ARG A 107 9.06 5.87 7.74
CA ARG A 107 8.37 5.73 6.45
C ARG A 107 6.87 5.63 6.63
N VAL A 108 6.14 6.47 5.89
CA VAL A 108 4.67 6.45 5.81
C VAL A 108 4.25 6.26 4.35
N VAL A 109 3.38 5.29 4.10
CA VAL A 109 2.84 4.98 2.77
C VAL A 109 1.40 5.48 2.68
N LEU A 110 1.08 6.24 1.64
CA LEU A 110 -0.26 6.80 1.45
C LEU A 110 -0.66 6.86 -0.03
N GLU A 111 -1.96 6.82 -0.26
CA GLU A 111 -2.59 7.15 -1.53
C GLU A 111 -2.84 8.66 -1.57
N PRO A 112 -2.58 9.37 -2.68
CA PRO A 112 -2.71 10.85 -2.74
C PRO A 112 -4.16 11.35 -2.87
N GLY A 113 -5.15 10.49 -2.67
CA GLY A 113 -6.56 10.83 -2.69
C GLY A 113 -7.32 10.32 -3.91
N VAL A 114 -8.59 10.69 -4.02
CA VAL A 114 -9.47 10.30 -5.12
C VAL A 114 -10.06 11.51 -5.84
N VAL A 115 -10.35 11.35 -7.12
CA VAL A 115 -11.05 12.37 -7.92
C VAL A 115 -12.53 12.36 -7.57
N PRO A 116 -13.11 13.46 -7.08
CA PRO A 116 -14.54 13.55 -6.86
C PRO A 116 -15.31 13.37 -8.17
N LEU A 117 -16.33 12.52 -8.16
CA LEU A 117 -17.24 12.34 -9.29
C LEU A 117 -18.64 12.77 -8.92
N LEU A 118 -19.35 13.32 -9.89
CA LEU A 118 -20.78 13.65 -9.78
C LEU A 118 -21.62 12.43 -10.16
N GLY A 119 -22.76 12.26 -9.49
CA GLY A 119 -23.71 11.18 -9.72
C GLY A 119 -23.31 9.84 -9.11
N GLU A 120 -24.18 8.86 -9.30
CA GLU A 120 -23.99 7.51 -8.77
C GLU A 120 -22.85 6.77 -9.45
N ILE A 121 -22.20 5.90 -8.70
CA ILE A 121 -21.11 5.04 -9.14
C ILE A 121 -21.47 3.63 -8.65
N GLU A 122 -21.61 2.69 -9.58
CA GLU A 122 -21.93 1.28 -9.23
C GLU A 122 -20.81 0.63 -8.43
N ALA A 123 -19.58 0.81 -8.87
CA ALA A 123 -18.37 0.34 -8.22
C ALA A 123 -17.18 1.24 -8.59
N GLU A 124 -16.21 1.32 -7.72
CA GLU A 124 -14.94 2.04 -7.97
C GLU A 124 -13.72 1.22 -7.54
N ASP A 125 -13.93 0.25 -6.66
CA ASP A 125 -12.88 -0.58 -6.10
C ASP A 125 -12.58 -1.78 -7.01
N LEU A 126 -11.33 -1.93 -7.39
CA LEU A 126 -10.86 -3.06 -8.19
C LEU A 126 -11.08 -4.43 -7.52
N GLY A 127 -11.15 -4.45 -6.19
CA GLY A 127 -11.43 -5.63 -5.38
C GLY A 127 -12.87 -5.70 -4.88
N GLU A 128 -13.82 -4.97 -5.48
CA GLU A 128 -15.23 -4.98 -5.08
C GLU A 128 -15.82 -6.39 -5.15
N PRO A 129 -16.26 -6.98 -4.04
CA PRO A 129 -16.84 -8.30 -4.03
C PRO A 129 -18.10 -8.35 -4.91
N ASN A 130 -18.24 -9.40 -5.69
CA ASN A 130 -19.41 -9.61 -6.56
C ASN A 130 -19.61 -8.60 -7.69
N TYR A 131 -18.64 -7.70 -7.93
CA TYR A 131 -18.69 -6.80 -9.08
C TYR A 131 -17.76 -7.28 -10.19
N GLN A 132 -18.35 -7.65 -11.33
CA GLN A 132 -17.59 -8.05 -12.51
C GLN A 132 -17.11 -6.82 -13.28
N TRP A 133 -15.86 -6.50 -13.12
CA TRP A 133 -15.19 -5.50 -13.93
C TRP A 133 -15.06 -6.00 -15.38
N THR A 134 -15.61 -5.23 -16.31
CA THR A 134 -15.31 -5.33 -17.74
C THR A 134 -14.43 -4.16 -18.15
N HIS A 135 -13.66 -4.34 -19.21
CA HIS A 135 -12.83 -3.26 -19.78
C HIS A 135 -13.66 -2.01 -20.10
N GLU A 136 -14.85 -2.19 -20.67
CA GLU A 136 -15.76 -1.10 -20.99
C GLU A 136 -16.20 -0.30 -19.75
N ARG A 137 -16.63 -0.99 -18.67
CA ARG A 137 -17.06 -0.36 -17.41
C ARG A 137 -15.92 0.43 -16.77
N ALA A 138 -14.74 -0.15 -16.75
CA ALA A 138 -13.56 0.51 -16.19
C ALA A 138 -13.17 1.75 -16.97
N HIS A 139 -13.14 1.67 -18.30
CA HIS A 139 -12.85 2.82 -19.17
C HIS A 139 -13.94 3.91 -19.10
N ALA A 140 -15.20 3.56 -18.97
CA ALA A 140 -16.29 4.51 -18.75
C ALA A 140 -16.09 5.31 -17.45
N LEU A 141 -15.69 4.64 -16.35
CA LEU A 141 -15.38 5.31 -15.09
C LEU A 141 -14.15 6.23 -15.22
N LEU A 142 -13.09 5.77 -15.88
CA LEU A 142 -11.89 6.58 -16.14
C LEU A 142 -12.20 7.81 -17.00
N ALA A 143 -13.07 7.69 -17.99
CA ALA A 143 -13.51 8.83 -18.81
C ALA A 143 -14.23 9.90 -17.96
N ARG A 144 -15.14 9.48 -17.04
CA ARG A 144 -15.78 10.40 -16.10
C ARG A 144 -14.75 11.07 -15.17
N ARG A 145 -13.80 10.29 -14.66
CA ARG A 145 -12.73 10.77 -13.78
C ARG A 145 -11.85 11.84 -14.44
N LYS A 146 -11.59 11.72 -15.74
CA LYS A 146 -10.74 12.65 -16.52
C LYS A 146 -11.18 14.12 -16.37
N VAL A 147 -12.46 14.38 -16.25
CA VAL A 147 -13.01 15.74 -16.11
C VAL A 147 -12.49 16.45 -14.85
N GLY A 148 -12.43 15.74 -13.72
CA GLY A 148 -12.01 16.31 -12.43
C GLY A 148 -10.53 16.11 -12.08
N ARG A 149 -9.77 15.35 -12.90
CA ARG A 149 -8.43 14.87 -12.60
C ARG A 149 -7.46 16.01 -12.25
N ASN A 150 -7.31 17.02 -13.10
CA ASN A 150 -6.29 18.05 -12.91
C ASN A 150 -6.53 18.87 -11.63
N ALA A 151 -7.76 19.23 -11.35
CA ALA A 151 -8.11 19.95 -10.12
C ALA A 151 -7.91 19.09 -8.86
N ALA A 152 -8.16 17.78 -8.94
CA ALA A 152 -7.90 16.85 -7.85
C ALA A 152 -6.39 16.63 -7.65
N LEU A 153 -5.64 16.48 -8.73
CA LEU A 153 -4.17 16.34 -8.70
C LEU A 153 -3.51 17.57 -8.05
N ASP A 154 -3.90 18.77 -8.44
CA ASP A 154 -3.38 20.02 -7.86
C ASP A 154 -3.66 20.11 -6.34
N ARG A 155 -4.85 19.69 -5.88
CA ARG A 155 -5.14 19.62 -4.44
C ARG A 155 -4.30 18.54 -3.73
N ALA A 156 -4.15 17.38 -4.36
CA ALA A 156 -3.29 16.30 -3.85
C ALA A 156 -1.83 16.76 -3.73
N CYS A 157 -1.29 17.44 -4.75
CA CYS A 157 0.07 18.01 -4.71
C CYS A 157 0.24 18.96 -3.52
N ARG A 158 -0.70 19.89 -3.31
CA ARG A 158 -0.64 20.80 -2.15
C ARG A 158 -0.71 20.06 -0.82
N ALA A 159 -1.58 19.05 -0.70
CA ALA A 159 -1.70 18.27 0.52
C ALA A 159 -0.42 17.46 0.81
N VAL A 160 0.13 16.76 -0.17
CA VAL A 160 1.39 16.00 -0.04
C VAL A 160 2.56 16.93 0.27
N HIS A 161 2.64 18.09 -0.40
CA HIS A 161 3.66 19.11 -0.09
C HIS A 161 3.57 19.57 1.37
N ALA A 162 2.36 19.92 1.85
CA ALA A 162 2.16 20.34 3.23
C ALA A 162 2.53 19.26 4.24
N LEU A 163 2.21 17.99 3.97
CA LEU A 163 2.61 16.86 4.80
C LEU A 163 4.12 16.69 4.85
N ALA A 164 4.79 16.67 3.70
CA ALA A 164 6.24 16.49 3.64
C ALA A 164 7.00 17.64 4.32
N ARG A 165 6.50 18.87 4.19
CA ARG A 165 7.07 20.05 4.89
C ARG A 165 6.77 20.07 6.38
N GLY A 166 5.59 19.56 6.78
CA GLY A 166 5.18 19.51 8.19
C GLY A 166 5.86 18.40 9.00
N PHE A 167 6.35 17.34 8.32
CA PHE A 167 6.99 16.19 8.94
C PHE A 167 8.30 15.83 8.22
N PRO A 168 9.33 16.67 8.29
CA PRO A 168 10.57 16.50 7.52
C PRO A 168 11.37 15.25 7.90
N GLU A 169 11.13 14.67 9.07
CA GLU A 169 11.74 13.42 9.53
C GLU A 169 11.07 12.18 8.92
N ILE A 170 9.90 12.33 8.28
CA ILE A 170 9.14 11.22 7.68
C ILE A 170 9.38 11.18 6.17
N ARG A 171 9.74 10.01 5.68
CA ARG A 171 9.82 9.71 4.26
C ARG A 171 8.47 9.23 3.78
N PHE A 172 7.74 10.09 3.09
CA PHE A 172 6.47 9.73 2.48
C PHE A 172 6.69 8.92 1.20
N SER A 173 5.94 7.84 1.07
CA SER A 173 5.92 7.01 -0.13
C SER A 173 4.49 6.99 -0.69
N LEU A 174 4.37 7.25 -1.97
CA LEU A 174 3.07 7.25 -2.65
C LEU A 174 2.82 5.88 -3.27
N THR A 175 1.58 5.43 -3.21
CA THR A 175 1.15 4.16 -3.80
C THR A 175 -0.12 4.35 -4.62
N ALA A 176 -0.31 3.49 -5.62
CA ALA A 176 -1.60 3.34 -6.27
C ALA A 176 -2.58 2.66 -5.32
N GLY A 177 -3.82 3.13 -5.31
CA GLY A 177 -4.90 2.52 -4.54
C GLY A 177 -5.77 1.59 -5.40
N ARG A 178 -6.67 0.90 -4.73
CA ARG A 178 -7.66 0.02 -5.35
C ARG A 178 -8.73 0.77 -6.13
N SER A 179 -9.04 2.02 -5.76
CA SER A 179 -10.08 2.80 -6.42
C SER A 179 -9.63 3.28 -7.80
N LEU A 180 -10.42 2.99 -8.82
CA LEU A 180 -10.25 3.55 -10.18
C LEU A 180 -10.45 5.08 -10.22
N ARG A 181 -11.03 5.67 -9.17
CA ARG A 181 -11.08 7.12 -8.98
C ARG A 181 -9.78 7.67 -8.38
N GLY A 182 -8.87 6.81 -7.93
CA GLY A 182 -7.62 7.24 -7.32
C GLY A 182 -6.89 8.29 -8.14
N VAL A 183 -6.37 9.33 -7.50
CA VAL A 183 -5.48 10.30 -8.15
C VAL A 183 -4.22 9.59 -8.64
N ALA A 184 -3.74 8.59 -7.93
CA ALA A 184 -2.55 7.83 -8.27
C ALA A 184 -2.78 6.79 -9.39
N ASP A 185 -3.24 7.20 -10.57
CA ASP A 185 -2.89 6.45 -11.79
C ASP A 185 -1.45 6.78 -12.20
N ARG A 186 -0.89 5.99 -13.11
CA ARG A 186 0.51 6.11 -13.51
C ARG A 186 0.87 7.51 -13.98
N GLN A 187 0.08 8.11 -14.87
CA GLN A 187 0.35 9.46 -15.39
C GLN A 187 0.23 10.53 -14.30
N SER A 188 -0.82 10.48 -13.47
CA SER A 188 -1.00 11.46 -12.40
C SER A 188 0.07 11.34 -11.32
N LEU A 189 0.53 10.13 -11.04
CA LEU A 189 1.61 9.92 -10.08
C LEU A 189 2.94 10.44 -10.62
N GLN A 190 3.18 10.30 -11.92
CA GLN A 190 4.35 10.89 -12.58
C GLN A 190 4.30 12.42 -12.50
N ASP A 191 3.18 13.04 -12.90
CA ASP A 191 2.98 14.49 -12.79
C ASP A 191 3.23 14.98 -11.34
N LEU A 192 2.73 14.23 -10.33
CA LEU A 192 2.90 14.57 -8.92
C LEU A 192 4.38 14.48 -8.48
N PHE A 193 5.10 13.48 -8.92
CA PHE A 193 6.54 13.35 -8.64
C PHE A 193 7.37 14.43 -9.35
N GLU A 194 6.94 14.89 -10.53
CA GLU A 194 7.59 16.00 -11.25
C GLU A 194 7.33 17.34 -10.54
N ASP A 195 6.08 17.64 -10.20
CA ASP A 195 5.68 18.86 -9.49
C ASP A 195 6.33 18.99 -8.10
N LEU A 196 6.52 17.86 -7.42
CA LEU A 196 7.12 17.79 -6.08
C LEU A 196 8.57 17.29 -6.10
N GLY A 197 9.28 17.47 -7.21
CA GLY A 197 10.63 16.95 -7.43
C GLY A 197 11.68 17.41 -6.40
N GLN A 198 11.43 18.52 -5.70
CA GLN A 198 12.28 19.04 -4.61
C GLN A 198 12.09 18.26 -3.28
N LEU A 199 11.11 17.37 -3.18
CA LEU A 199 10.84 16.57 -1.99
C LEU A 199 11.37 15.14 -2.18
N GLU A 200 11.86 14.54 -1.10
CA GLU A 200 12.28 13.13 -1.08
C GLU A 200 11.07 12.19 -0.98
N LEU A 201 10.23 12.16 -2.01
CA LEU A 201 9.09 11.25 -2.09
C LEU A 201 9.49 9.91 -2.71
N GLY A 202 9.10 8.80 -2.06
CA GLY A 202 9.27 7.46 -2.58
C GLY A 202 8.03 6.96 -3.34
N TYR A 203 8.22 5.94 -4.15
CA TYR A 203 7.16 5.10 -4.69
C TYR A 203 7.08 3.79 -3.89
N TRP A 204 5.88 3.41 -3.46
CA TRP A 204 5.62 2.10 -2.87
C TRP A 204 4.80 1.28 -3.85
N HIS A 205 5.38 0.19 -4.33
CA HIS A 205 4.72 -0.67 -5.31
C HIS A 205 3.74 -1.61 -4.60
N ASP A 206 2.49 -1.65 -5.08
CA ASP A 206 1.48 -2.63 -4.65
C ASP A 206 1.25 -3.61 -5.81
N ALA A 207 1.82 -4.82 -5.66
CA ALA A 207 1.79 -5.82 -6.72
C ALA A 207 0.37 -6.32 -7.04
N ALA A 208 -0.48 -6.47 -6.02
CA ALA A 208 -1.87 -6.88 -6.21
C ALA A 208 -2.67 -5.83 -6.99
N VAL A 209 -2.46 -4.54 -6.70
CA VAL A 209 -3.10 -3.45 -7.45
C VAL A 209 -2.61 -3.42 -8.90
N ALA A 210 -1.31 -3.56 -9.13
CA ALA A 210 -0.75 -3.57 -10.48
C ALA A 210 -1.28 -4.73 -11.31
N ALA A 211 -1.32 -5.95 -10.75
CA ALA A 211 -1.87 -7.14 -11.42
C ALA A 211 -3.38 -6.99 -11.71
N ARG A 212 -4.13 -6.43 -10.76
CA ARG A 212 -5.57 -6.23 -10.96
C ARG A 212 -5.87 -5.19 -12.02
N ARG A 213 -5.07 -4.13 -12.10
CA ARG A 213 -5.16 -3.12 -13.16
C ARG A 213 -4.83 -3.69 -14.53
N GLU A 214 -3.85 -4.58 -14.64
CA GLU A 214 -3.58 -5.30 -15.89
C GLU A 214 -4.78 -6.13 -16.34
N GLN A 215 -5.41 -6.89 -15.43
CA GLN A 215 -6.59 -7.69 -15.73
C GLN A 215 -7.80 -6.86 -16.16
N VAL A 216 -8.02 -5.70 -15.55
CA VAL A 216 -9.21 -4.86 -15.75
C VAL A 216 -9.01 -3.82 -16.85
N LEU A 217 -7.83 -3.21 -16.95
CA LEU A 217 -7.53 -2.09 -17.85
C LEU A 217 -6.58 -2.45 -18.99
N GLY A 218 -5.91 -3.61 -18.93
CA GLY A 218 -4.84 -3.95 -19.85
C GLY A 218 -3.54 -3.14 -19.61
N GLU A 219 -3.36 -2.56 -18.42
CA GLU A 219 -2.14 -1.83 -18.04
C GLU A 219 -1.07 -2.83 -17.57
N PRO A 220 0.02 -3.08 -18.31
CA PRO A 220 1.02 -4.08 -17.92
C PRO A 220 1.63 -3.78 -16.55
N GLN A 221 1.78 -4.80 -15.70
CA GLN A 221 2.36 -4.66 -14.35
C GLN A 221 3.75 -4.01 -14.39
N GLY A 222 4.55 -4.34 -15.42
CA GLY A 222 5.90 -3.81 -15.60
C GLY A 222 5.98 -2.31 -15.75
N GLU A 223 5.00 -1.67 -16.38
CA GLU A 223 5.01 -0.23 -16.63
C GLU A 223 5.10 0.62 -15.35
N TRP A 224 4.55 0.13 -14.24
CA TRP A 224 4.65 0.80 -12.93
C TRP A 224 6.08 0.81 -12.41
N LEU A 225 6.75 -0.33 -12.47
CA LEU A 225 8.12 -0.48 -12.00
C LEU A 225 9.12 0.17 -12.95
N GLU A 226 8.88 0.12 -14.27
CA GLU A 226 9.68 0.84 -15.26
C GLU A 226 9.62 2.36 -15.02
N THR A 227 8.43 2.89 -14.76
CA THR A 227 8.23 4.33 -14.55
C THR A 227 8.81 4.80 -13.22
N PHE A 228 8.63 4.04 -12.14
CA PHE A 228 8.92 4.50 -10.76
C PHE A 228 10.01 3.70 -10.04
N GLY A 229 10.67 2.75 -10.70
CA GLY A 229 11.67 1.89 -10.08
C GLY A 229 12.85 2.66 -9.46
N ASN A 230 13.22 3.79 -10.04
CA ASN A 230 14.25 4.69 -9.50
C ASN A 230 13.86 5.39 -8.20
N ARG A 231 12.56 5.43 -7.85
CA ARG A 231 12.00 5.97 -6.61
C ARG A 231 11.46 4.88 -5.69
N LEU A 232 11.67 3.60 -6.05
CA LEU A 232 11.13 2.48 -5.30
C LEU A 232 11.64 2.51 -3.85
N SER A 233 10.72 2.55 -2.90
CA SER A 233 10.99 2.64 -1.46
C SER A 233 10.59 1.38 -0.69
N GLY A 234 9.85 0.50 -1.33
CA GLY A 234 9.37 -0.78 -0.84
C GLY A 234 8.24 -1.32 -1.70
N MET A 235 7.77 -2.51 -1.39
CA MET A 235 6.65 -3.11 -2.10
C MET A 235 5.78 -3.98 -1.20
N THR A 236 4.52 -4.08 -1.58
CA THR A 236 3.54 -5.00 -1.00
C THR A 236 3.34 -6.16 -1.96
N LEU A 237 3.46 -7.36 -1.43
CA LEU A 237 3.20 -8.61 -2.12
C LEU A 237 1.91 -9.22 -1.57
N GLY A 238 0.95 -9.37 -2.38
CA GLY A 238 -0.25 -10.15 -2.27
C GLY A 238 -0.63 -10.49 -3.68
N ASP A 239 -1.44 -11.49 -3.91
CA ASP A 239 -1.86 -11.82 -5.28
C ASP A 239 -3.21 -11.19 -5.63
N ALA A 240 -3.58 -11.22 -6.90
CA ALA A 240 -4.87 -10.73 -7.37
C ALA A 240 -5.38 -11.58 -8.55
N SER A 241 -6.68 -11.90 -8.48
CA SER A 241 -7.42 -12.58 -9.52
C SER A 241 -8.73 -11.84 -9.81
N PRO A 242 -9.53 -12.26 -10.81
CA PRO A 242 -10.87 -11.72 -10.98
C PRO A 242 -11.75 -11.83 -9.72
N ASP A 243 -11.51 -12.81 -8.86
CA ASP A 243 -12.33 -13.13 -7.70
C ASP A 243 -11.91 -12.39 -6.43
N GLY A 244 -10.73 -11.74 -6.42
CA GLY A 244 -10.27 -11.02 -5.24
C GLY A 244 -8.88 -10.43 -5.35
N MET A 245 -8.52 -9.67 -4.33
CA MET A 245 -7.20 -9.03 -4.17
C MET A 245 -6.58 -9.39 -2.82
N TYR A 246 -5.27 -9.24 -2.74
CA TYR A 246 -4.47 -9.60 -1.56
C TYR A 246 -4.61 -11.08 -1.19
N LEU A 247 -4.70 -11.90 -2.22
CA LEU A 247 -4.74 -13.35 -2.14
C LEU A 247 -3.36 -13.92 -1.77
N PRO A 248 -3.30 -15.20 -1.37
CA PRO A 248 -2.04 -15.90 -1.19
C PRO A 248 -1.15 -15.84 -2.44
N PRO A 249 0.16 -15.58 -2.30
CA PRO A 249 1.11 -15.68 -3.42
C PRO A 249 0.98 -16.99 -4.20
N GLY A 250 0.79 -16.87 -5.50
CA GLY A 250 0.57 -17.98 -6.43
C GLY A 250 -0.90 -18.30 -6.70
N ALA A 251 -1.85 -17.59 -6.05
CA ALA A 251 -3.28 -17.77 -6.28
C ALA A 251 -3.87 -16.83 -7.35
N GLY A 252 -3.07 -15.98 -7.96
CA GLY A 252 -3.51 -15.00 -8.96
C GLY A 252 -2.49 -14.76 -10.06
N GLY A 253 -2.42 -13.52 -10.55
CA GLY A 253 -1.65 -13.13 -11.73
C GLY A 253 -0.48 -12.20 -11.48
N VAL A 254 0.01 -12.06 -10.23
CA VAL A 254 1.19 -11.23 -9.95
C VAL A 254 2.46 -11.86 -10.50
N ASP A 255 3.23 -11.07 -11.25
CA ASP A 255 4.57 -11.48 -11.72
C ASP A 255 5.62 -11.21 -10.63
N TYR A 256 5.86 -12.21 -9.78
CA TYR A 256 6.86 -12.16 -8.71
C TYR A 256 8.30 -12.10 -9.25
N GLY A 257 8.56 -12.66 -10.44
CA GLY A 257 9.84 -12.56 -11.10
C GLY A 257 10.17 -11.12 -11.50
N LEU A 258 9.18 -10.42 -12.04
CA LEU A 258 9.26 -9.00 -12.34
C LEU A 258 9.50 -8.19 -11.05
N CYS A 259 8.71 -8.39 -9.99
CA CYS A 259 8.90 -7.73 -8.69
C CYS A 259 10.34 -7.92 -8.18
N ARG A 260 10.86 -9.15 -8.27
CA ARG A 260 12.23 -9.48 -7.85
C ARG A 260 13.28 -8.73 -8.63
N SER A 261 13.10 -8.54 -9.93
CA SER A 261 14.07 -7.89 -10.82
C SER A 261 14.33 -6.42 -10.46
N TYR A 262 13.37 -5.75 -9.84
CA TYR A 262 13.49 -4.34 -9.40
C TYR A 262 14.03 -4.18 -7.97
N LEU A 263 14.22 -5.27 -7.23
CA LEU A 263 14.85 -5.17 -5.91
C LEU A 263 16.37 -5.04 -6.05
N PRO A 264 17.01 -4.16 -5.25
CA PRO A 264 18.43 -3.95 -5.30
C PRO A 264 19.22 -5.25 -5.03
N GLN A 265 20.21 -5.52 -5.85
CA GLN A 265 21.12 -6.66 -5.66
C GLN A 265 22.22 -6.34 -4.65
N ALA A 266 22.54 -5.05 -4.47
CA ALA A 266 23.54 -4.53 -3.54
C ALA A 266 23.02 -3.31 -2.79
N GLY A 267 23.59 -3.00 -1.65
CA GLY A 267 23.19 -1.87 -0.82
C GLY A 267 22.12 -2.22 0.24
N ALA A 268 21.41 -1.20 0.73
CA ALA A 268 20.37 -1.40 1.74
C ALA A 268 19.15 -2.10 1.11
N PRO A 269 18.67 -3.21 1.73
CA PRO A 269 17.52 -3.92 1.20
C PRO A 269 16.26 -3.05 1.32
N LEU A 270 15.46 -3.01 0.25
CA LEU A 270 14.12 -2.45 0.30
C LEU A 270 13.19 -3.38 1.10
N PRO A 271 12.24 -2.84 1.87
CA PRO A 271 11.24 -3.64 2.54
C PRO A 271 10.26 -4.26 1.53
N VAL A 272 10.01 -5.53 1.71
CA VAL A 272 9.02 -6.30 0.95
C VAL A 272 8.00 -6.85 1.94
N ALA A 273 6.76 -6.43 1.84
CA ALA A 273 5.71 -6.80 2.78
C ALA A 273 4.71 -7.77 2.15
N LEU A 274 4.48 -8.91 2.78
CA LEU A 274 3.35 -9.78 2.47
C LEU A 274 2.13 -9.19 3.16
N ASP A 275 1.22 -8.61 2.39
CA ASP A 275 -0.05 -8.06 2.87
C ASP A 275 -1.20 -8.87 2.28
N LEU A 276 -2.01 -9.45 3.15
CA LEU A 276 -3.03 -10.43 2.81
C LEU A 276 -4.38 -10.00 3.33
N ASP A 277 -5.43 -10.38 2.62
CA ASP A 277 -6.78 -10.27 3.15
C ASP A 277 -6.87 -11.00 4.49
N PRO A 278 -7.38 -10.36 5.56
CA PRO A 278 -7.55 -11.01 6.86
C PRO A 278 -8.36 -12.31 6.86
N ALA A 279 -9.17 -12.56 5.82
CA ALA A 279 -9.90 -13.79 5.64
C ALA A 279 -9.03 -14.98 5.16
N VAL A 280 -7.84 -14.72 4.65
CA VAL A 280 -6.92 -15.78 4.19
C VAL A 280 -6.45 -16.62 5.38
N PRO A 281 -6.65 -17.96 5.37
CA PRO A 281 -6.30 -18.83 6.48
C PRO A 281 -4.80 -18.87 6.80
N SER A 282 -4.44 -18.89 8.09
CA SER A 282 -3.04 -18.96 8.51
C SER A 282 -2.33 -20.27 8.11
N GLY A 283 -3.08 -21.34 7.91
CA GLY A 283 -2.53 -22.61 7.43
C GLY A 283 -1.91 -22.56 6.03
N GLU A 284 -2.21 -21.53 5.24
CA GLU A 284 -1.64 -21.35 3.90
C GLU A 284 -0.24 -20.68 3.92
N LEU A 285 0.18 -20.13 5.06
CA LEU A 285 1.44 -19.37 5.17
C LEU A 285 2.68 -20.14 4.68
N PRO A 286 2.86 -21.45 4.98
CA PRO A 286 4.02 -22.20 4.45
C PRO A 286 4.05 -22.25 2.92
N GLY A 287 2.89 -22.43 2.25
CA GLY A 287 2.77 -22.43 0.79
C GLY A 287 3.10 -21.07 0.19
N MET A 288 2.63 -20.00 0.82
CA MET A 288 2.94 -18.62 0.40
C MET A 288 4.44 -18.33 0.46
N LEU A 289 5.08 -18.70 1.56
CA LEU A 289 6.53 -18.53 1.72
C LEU A 289 7.31 -19.35 0.70
N ALA A 290 6.89 -20.60 0.42
CA ALA A 290 7.51 -21.42 -0.61
C ALA A 290 7.38 -20.79 -2.02
N CYS A 291 6.23 -20.19 -2.33
CA CYS A 291 6.04 -19.44 -3.57
C CYS A 291 7.01 -18.26 -3.67
N LEU A 292 7.11 -17.43 -2.63
CA LEU A 292 8.02 -16.29 -2.61
C LEU A 292 9.50 -16.73 -2.65
N ASP A 293 9.87 -17.78 -1.92
CA ASP A 293 11.24 -18.37 -1.93
C ASP A 293 11.64 -18.80 -3.35
N LYS A 294 10.72 -19.41 -4.12
CA LYS A 294 10.97 -19.83 -5.51
C LYS A 294 11.36 -18.66 -6.41
N HIS A 295 10.87 -17.46 -6.13
CA HIS A 295 11.18 -16.23 -6.87
C HIS A 295 12.33 -15.42 -6.24
N GLY A 296 12.89 -15.86 -5.11
CA GLY A 296 13.96 -15.14 -4.41
C GLY A 296 13.48 -13.87 -3.70
N LEU A 297 12.20 -13.83 -3.39
CA LEU A 297 11.52 -12.75 -2.67
C LEU A 297 11.39 -13.03 -1.19
#